data_2ed59aacd9d2b90470c31d3fbf797a4d
#
_entry.id   2ed59aacd9d2b90470c31d3fbf797a4d
#
_cell.length_a   1.000
_cell.length_b   1.000
_cell.length_c   1.000
_cell.angle_alpha   90.00
_cell.angle_beta   90.00
_cell.angle_gamma   90.00
#
_symmetry.space_group_name_H-M   'P 1'
#
loop_
_entity.id
_entity.type
_entity.pdbx_description
1 polymer ?
#
loop_
_entity_poly.entity_id
_entity_poly.type
_entity_poly.pdbx_seq_one_letter_code
_entity_poly.pdbx_strand_id
1 'polypeptide(L)'
;MIYQHRFVIARGGRLVKRHAAFQKEALGALEEHGSVLIGAWEVWIGPEAGCSVYQIRQFESLAAWEQHRERVHRDASLNDRYRSNLSPINDFVETAIVKRVEESPQLPTVWGTVDSVRGMPRGFFEQRTLYFRPGTSAAHHRVYFEQLVPALERDGARLQTFFDTVIGPGTTNTGSHRSIELRRFPDMASWQRWREAQESDKELATLVKEVWLSKVERVESVLLYPLDYSRMR
;
A
#
# COMPACT_ATOMS: atom_id res chain seq x y z
N MET A 1 -13.23 -8.43 -4.63
CA MET A 1 -11.76 -8.42 -4.56
C MET A 1 -11.30 -8.02 -3.18
N ILE A 2 -10.25 -8.67 -2.67
CA ILE A 2 -9.52 -8.26 -1.46
C ILE A 2 -8.04 -8.11 -1.79
N TYR A 3 -7.33 -7.46 -0.88
CA TYR A 3 -5.90 -7.20 -1.07
C TYR A 3 -5.16 -7.56 0.22
N GLN A 4 -3.94 -8.03 0.06
CA GLN A 4 -2.99 -8.21 1.15
C GLN A 4 -1.98 -7.08 1.11
N HIS A 5 -2.02 -6.23 2.11
CA HIS A 5 -1.01 -5.19 2.33
C HIS A 5 0.07 -5.74 3.27
N ARG A 6 1.31 -5.65 2.84
CA ARG A 6 2.46 -6.12 3.62
C ARG A 6 3.48 -5.01 3.80
N PHE A 7 3.93 -4.85 5.01
CA PHE A 7 5.10 -4.05 5.35
C PHE A 7 6.22 -4.97 5.80
N VAL A 8 7.40 -4.81 5.24
CA VAL A 8 8.56 -5.65 5.52
C VAL A 8 9.76 -4.77 5.80
N ILE A 9 10.40 -4.96 6.95
CA ILE A 9 11.69 -4.35 7.28
C ILE A 9 12.77 -5.39 6.99
N ALA A 10 13.76 -5.02 6.18
CA ALA A 10 14.95 -5.80 5.95
C ALA A 10 16.02 -5.43 6.98
N ARG A 11 16.81 -6.40 7.40
CA ARG A 11 17.98 -6.15 8.26
C ARG A 11 18.93 -5.14 7.60
N GLY A 12 19.54 -4.27 8.39
CA GLY A 12 20.34 -3.15 7.95
C GLY A 12 21.28 -3.47 6.78
N GLY A 13 21.22 -2.64 5.73
CA GLY A 13 22.03 -2.77 4.51
C GLY A 13 21.67 -3.94 3.58
N ARG A 14 20.61 -4.71 3.86
CA ARG A 14 20.26 -5.91 3.06
C ARG A 14 19.07 -5.74 2.14
N LEU A 15 18.54 -4.52 1.98
CA LEU A 15 17.35 -4.28 1.17
C LEU A 15 17.52 -4.72 -0.29
N VAL A 16 18.61 -4.34 -0.94
CA VAL A 16 18.92 -4.74 -2.33
C VAL A 16 18.98 -6.27 -2.47
N LYS A 17 19.66 -6.94 -1.52
CA LYS A 17 19.74 -8.41 -1.50
C LYS A 17 18.35 -9.03 -1.32
N ARG A 18 17.50 -8.44 -0.47
CA ARG A 18 16.13 -8.88 -0.27
C ARG A 18 15.30 -8.78 -1.56
N HIS A 19 15.42 -7.68 -2.33
CA HIS A 19 14.70 -7.53 -3.58
C HIS A 19 15.10 -8.59 -4.59
N ALA A 20 16.39 -8.80 -4.78
CA ALA A 20 16.90 -9.83 -5.69
C ALA A 20 16.43 -11.23 -5.28
N ALA A 21 16.54 -11.56 -4.00
CA ALA A 21 16.09 -12.85 -3.48
C ALA A 21 14.56 -13.01 -3.63
N PHE A 22 13.76 -11.98 -3.31
CA PHE A 22 12.31 -12.05 -3.44
C PHE A 22 11.89 -12.25 -4.90
N GLN A 23 12.45 -11.50 -5.83
CA GLN A 23 12.13 -11.59 -7.25
C GLN A 23 12.49 -12.97 -7.81
N LYS A 24 13.66 -13.48 -7.45
CA LYS A 24 14.16 -14.77 -7.95
C LYS A 24 13.47 -15.98 -7.32
N GLU A 25 13.28 -15.96 -6.00
CA GLU A 25 12.97 -17.16 -5.23
C GLU A 25 11.48 -17.29 -4.85
N ALA A 26 10.75 -16.16 -4.80
CA ALA A 26 9.41 -16.17 -4.25
C ALA A 26 8.32 -15.62 -5.18
N LEU A 27 8.61 -14.59 -5.96
CA LEU A 27 7.57 -13.86 -6.70
C LEU A 27 6.77 -14.77 -7.63
N GLY A 28 7.45 -15.51 -8.52
CA GLY A 28 6.79 -16.40 -9.48
C GLY A 28 5.95 -17.49 -8.79
N ALA A 29 6.53 -18.19 -7.81
CA ALA A 29 5.83 -19.23 -7.07
C ALA A 29 4.59 -18.71 -6.31
N LEU A 30 4.67 -17.50 -5.74
CA LEU A 30 3.52 -16.90 -5.07
C LEU A 30 2.41 -16.53 -6.06
N GLU A 31 2.75 -16.14 -7.28
CA GLU A 31 1.77 -15.87 -8.35
C GLU A 31 1.16 -17.17 -8.90
N GLU A 32 1.94 -18.23 -9.08
CA GLU A 32 1.45 -19.57 -9.43
C GLU A 32 0.46 -20.11 -8.40
N HIS A 33 0.63 -19.76 -7.13
CA HIS A 33 -0.30 -20.10 -6.07
C HIS A 33 -1.54 -19.19 -5.99
N GLY A 34 -1.72 -18.24 -6.93
CA GLY A 34 -2.95 -17.47 -7.10
C GLY A 34 -2.95 -16.08 -6.45
N SER A 35 -1.78 -15.54 -6.10
CA SER A 35 -1.68 -14.11 -5.74
C SER A 35 -1.18 -13.28 -6.92
N VAL A 36 -1.64 -12.05 -7.08
CA VAL A 36 -1.10 -11.11 -8.06
C VAL A 36 -0.42 -9.97 -7.31
N LEU A 37 0.90 -9.82 -7.46
CA LEU A 37 1.61 -8.67 -6.89
C LEU A 37 1.32 -7.45 -7.76
N ILE A 38 0.49 -6.53 -7.26
CA ILE A 38 0.11 -5.32 -7.99
C ILE A 38 1.03 -4.14 -7.69
N GLY A 39 1.58 -4.07 -6.50
CA GLY A 39 2.49 -3.00 -6.08
C GLY A 39 3.59 -3.48 -5.16
N ALA A 40 4.77 -2.92 -5.36
CA ALA A 40 5.92 -3.09 -4.48
C ALA A 40 6.75 -1.81 -4.50
N TRP A 41 6.99 -1.23 -3.32
CA TRP A 41 7.66 0.05 -3.17
C TRP A 41 8.67 0.01 -2.03
N GLU A 42 9.82 0.64 -2.26
CA GLU A 42 10.78 0.98 -1.23
C GLU A 42 10.35 2.27 -0.52
N VAL A 43 10.51 2.32 0.80
CA VAL A 43 10.30 3.56 1.56
C VAL A 43 11.51 4.46 1.34
N TRP A 44 11.28 5.64 0.77
CA TRP A 44 12.31 6.63 0.49
C TRP A 44 12.43 7.66 1.59
N ILE A 45 11.28 8.13 2.10
CA ILE A 45 11.23 9.11 3.20
C ILE A 45 10.17 8.64 4.18
N GLY A 46 10.52 8.60 5.44
CA GLY A 46 9.66 8.17 6.54
C GLY A 46 10.38 7.22 7.49
N PRO A 47 9.66 6.68 8.46
CA PRO A 47 10.19 5.62 9.32
C PRO A 47 10.69 4.43 8.49
N GLU A 48 11.84 3.87 8.89
CA GLU A 48 12.47 2.73 8.23
C GLU A 48 12.85 2.97 6.75
N ALA A 49 13.09 4.24 6.35
CA ALA A 49 13.58 4.57 5.00
C ALA A 49 14.90 3.86 4.69
N GLY A 50 15.03 3.37 3.45
CA GLY A 50 16.22 2.63 2.99
C GLY A 50 16.36 1.22 3.54
N CYS A 51 15.44 0.73 4.38
CA CYS A 51 15.43 -0.66 4.85
C CYS A 51 14.06 -1.34 4.77
N SER A 52 13.02 -0.66 4.30
CA SER A 52 11.68 -1.22 4.29
C SER A 52 10.98 -1.18 2.94
N VAL A 53 9.99 -2.07 2.78
CA VAL A 53 9.21 -2.28 1.57
C VAL A 53 7.74 -2.42 1.92
N TYR A 54 6.89 -1.73 1.16
CA TYR A 54 5.47 -2.02 1.08
C TYR A 54 5.17 -2.89 -0.14
N GLN A 55 4.27 -3.85 0.02
CA GLN A 55 3.77 -4.70 -1.05
C GLN A 55 2.25 -4.82 -0.97
N ILE A 56 1.59 -4.79 -2.13
CA ILE A 56 0.16 -5.06 -2.23
C ILE A 56 -0.05 -6.22 -3.21
N ARG A 57 -0.78 -7.24 -2.76
CA ARG A 57 -1.20 -8.38 -3.56
C ARG A 57 -2.70 -8.41 -3.67
N GLN A 58 -3.19 -8.77 -4.84
CA GLN A 58 -4.62 -8.88 -5.14
C GLN A 58 -5.07 -10.33 -5.11
N PHE A 59 -6.28 -10.57 -4.62
CA PHE A 59 -7.00 -11.84 -4.61
C PHE A 59 -8.45 -11.61 -5.00
N GLU A 60 -9.06 -12.59 -5.63
CA GLU A 60 -10.46 -12.50 -6.03
C GLU A 60 -11.41 -12.43 -4.82
N SER A 61 -11.10 -13.17 -3.75
CA SER A 61 -11.92 -13.23 -2.54
C SER A 61 -11.08 -13.60 -1.31
N LEU A 62 -11.68 -13.56 -0.14
CA LEU A 62 -11.08 -14.05 1.10
C LEU A 62 -10.80 -15.56 1.01
N ALA A 63 -11.73 -16.32 0.44
CA ALA A 63 -11.53 -17.76 0.21
C ALA A 63 -10.33 -18.04 -0.72
N ALA A 64 -10.15 -17.24 -1.79
CA ALA A 64 -8.98 -17.36 -2.66
C ALA A 64 -7.67 -17.05 -1.92
N TRP A 65 -7.67 -16.07 -1.02
CA TRP A 65 -6.52 -15.78 -0.18
C TRP A 65 -6.21 -16.93 0.82
N GLU A 66 -7.23 -17.53 1.44
CA GLU A 66 -7.06 -18.68 2.32
C GLU A 66 -6.48 -19.88 1.56
N GLN A 67 -7.02 -20.20 0.37
CA GLN A 67 -6.49 -21.25 -0.50
C GLN A 67 -5.05 -20.98 -0.92
N HIS A 68 -4.71 -19.72 -1.24
CA HIS A 68 -3.33 -19.34 -1.53
C HIS A 68 -2.42 -19.64 -0.34
N ARG A 69 -2.81 -19.25 0.89
CA ARG A 69 -2.04 -19.54 2.11
C ARG A 69 -1.79 -21.03 2.29
N GLU A 70 -2.82 -21.86 2.08
CA GLU A 70 -2.69 -23.32 2.18
C GLU A 70 -1.72 -23.88 1.14
N ARG A 71 -1.80 -23.43 -0.12
CA ARG A 71 -0.89 -23.85 -1.19
C ARG A 71 0.55 -23.47 -0.87
N VAL A 72 0.78 -22.22 -0.48
CA VAL A 72 2.11 -21.75 -0.04
C VAL A 72 2.62 -22.56 1.14
N HIS A 73 1.77 -22.86 2.12
CA HIS A 73 2.17 -23.66 3.29
C HIS A 73 2.59 -25.09 2.91
N ARG A 74 1.90 -25.70 1.95
CA ARG A 74 2.18 -27.06 1.47
C ARG A 74 3.35 -27.16 0.50
N ASP A 75 3.77 -26.04 -0.09
CA ASP A 75 4.92 -26.01 -1.01
C ASP A 75 6.24 -26.04 -0.23
N ALA A 76 6.76 -27.25 -0.02
CA ALA A 76 8.03 -27.45 0.70
C ALA A 76 9.19 -26.73 0.02
N SER A 77 9.26 -26.73 -1.32
CA SER A 77 10.33 -26.10 -2.09
C SER A 77 10.33 -24.58 -1.90
N LEU A 78 9.15 -23.94 -1.97
CA LEU A 78 9.02 -22.50 -1.71
C LEU A 78 9.38 -22.16 -0.26
N ASN A 79 8.92 -22.97 0.69
CA ASN A 79 9.22 -22.77 2.11
C ASN A 79 10.71 -22.87 2.41
N ASP A 80 11.41 -23.83 1.81
CA ASP A 80 12.86 -23.99 1.98
C ASP A 80 13.64 -22.81 1.37
N ARG A 81 13.26 -22.38 0.16
CA ARG A 81 13.82 -21.16 -0.47
C ARG A 81 13.58 -19.92 0.38
N TYR A 82 12.37 -19.77 0.92
CA TYR A 82 12.01 -18.64 1.77
C TYR A 82 12.84 -18.65 3.07
N ARG A 83 12.94 -19.80 3.75
CA ARG A 83 13.74 -19.95 4.97
C ARG A 83 15.23 -19.67 4.74
N SER A 84 15.77 -20.14 3.62
CA SER A 84 17.21 -20.02 3.33
C SER A 84 17.60 -18.63 2.83
N ASN A 85 16.73 -17.97 2.03
CA ASN A 85 17.13 -16.78 1.29
C ASN A 85 16.43 -15.50 1.75
N LEU A 86 15.20 -15.56 2.27
CA LEU A 86 14.42 -14.39 2.64
C LEU A 86 14.30 -14.21 4.16
N SER A 87 14.00 -15.27 4.90
CA SER A 87 13.82 -15.19 6.34
C SER A 87 15.03 -14.60 7.09
N PRO A 88 16.27 -14.96 6.73
CA PRO A 88 17.48 -14.40 7.40
C PRO A 88 17.70 -12.92 7.09
N ILE A 89 17.03 -12.38 6.07
CA ILE A 89 17.16 -10.98 5.64
C ILE A 89 16.05 -10.11 6.22
N ASN A 90 14.86 -10.66 6.41
CA ASN A 90 13.74 -9.94 7.02
C ASN A 90 13.95 -9.84 8.53
N ASP A 91 13.70 -8.64 9.06
CA ASP A 91 13.71 -8.37 10.50
C ASP A 91 12.29 -8.35 11.05
N PHE A 92 11.39 -7.72 10.31
CA PHE A 92 9.98 -7.59 10.67
C PHE A 92 9.07 -7.75 9.46
N VAL A 93 7.90 -8.36 9.65
CA VAL A 93 6.86 -8.46 8.62
C VAL A 93 5.50 -8.22 9.28
N GLU A 94 4.83 -7.17 8.85
CA GLU A 94 3.42 -6.93 9.16
C GLU A 94 2.57 -7.27 7.93
N THR A 95 1.41 -7.87 8.17
CA THR A 95 0.46 -8.20 7.11
C THR A 95 -0.95 -7.82 7.54
N ALA A 96 -1.67 -7.15 6.66
CA ALA A 96 -3.08 -6.86 6.80
C ALA A 96 -3.85 -7.31 5.55
N ILE A 97 -5.09 -7.77 5.73
CA ILE A 97 -6.04 -7.95 4.65
C ILE A 97 -6.89 -6.71 4.60
N VAL A 98 -6.94 -6.10 3.42
CA VAL A 98 -7.61 -4.84 3.19
C VAL A 98 -8.62 -4.98 2.06
N LYS A 99 -9.68 -4.19 2.11
CA LYS A 99 -10.70 -4.08 1.05
C LYS A 99 -10.70 -2.66 0.52
N ARG A 100 -10.80 -2.51 -0.79
CA ARG A 100 -10.96 -1.19 -1.40
C ARG A 100 -12.29 -0.57 -0.96
N VAL A 101 -12.26 0.68 -0.56
CA VAL A 101 -13.46 1.48 -0.28
C VAL A 101 -14.19 1.73 -1.60
N GLU A 102 -15.51 1.66 -1.59
CA GLU A 102 -16.34 1.66 -2.80
C GLU A 102 -16.12 2.91 -3.65
N GLU A 103 -16.07 4.06 -3.02
CA GLU A 103 -15.87 5.38 -3.64
C GLU A 103 -14.46 5.60 -4.18
N SER A 104 -13.50 4.79 -3.75
CA SER A 104 -12.11 4.87 -4.20
C SER A 104 -11.97 4.50 -5.68
N PRO A 105 -10.99 5.06 -6.41
CA PRO A 105 -10.69 4.65 -7.78
C PRO A 105 -10.55 3.15 -7.92
N GLN A 106 -11.11 2.60 -9.00
CA GLN A 106 -11.03 1.17 -9.27
C GLN A 106 -9.61 0.79 -9.73
N LEU A 107 -9.07 -0.24 -9.11
CA LEU A 107 -7.86 -0.87 -9.59
C LEU A 107 -8.18 -1.84 -10.73
N PRO A 108 -7.26 -2.03 -11.69
CA PRO A 108 -7.43 -3.05 -12.71
C PRO A 108 -7.74 -4.42 -12.10
N THR A 109 -8.63 -5.15 -12.73
CA THR A 109 -8.91 -6.55 -12.35
C THR A 109 -7.91 -7.51 -12.94
N VAL A 110 -7.34 -7.14 -14.09
CA VAL A 110 -6.29 -7.89 -14.79
C VAL A 110 -5.05 -7.02 -14.86
N TRP A 111 -3.94 -7.54 -14.42
CA TRP A 111 -2.64 -6.88 -14.44
C TRP A 111 -1.74 -7.55 -15.47
N GLY A 112 -1.01 -6.75 -16.22
CA GLY A 112 0.06 -7.25 -17.09
C GLY A 112 1.15 -7.98 -16.31
N THR A 113 2.04 -8.64 -17.02
CA THR A 113 3.22 -9.26 -16.42
C THR A 113 4.18 -8.18 -15.88
N VAL A 114 5.09 -8.54 -15.00
CA VAL A 114 6.15 -7.64 -14.53
C VAL A 114 6.98 -7.10 -15.71
N ASP A 115 7.23 -7.95 -16.70
CA ASP A 115 8.00 -7.57 -17.89
C ASP A 115 7.26 -6.54 -18.78
N SER A 116 5.93 -6.57 -18.82
CA SER A 116 5.14 -5.60 -19.61
C SER A 116 5.23 -4.17 -19.09
N VAL A 117 5.59 -3.99 -17.83
CA VAL A 117 5.77 -2.66 -17.20
C VAL A 117 7.24 -2.27 -17.05
N ARG A 118 8.17 -3.17 -17.35
CA ARG A 118 9.61 -2.87 -17.27
C ARG A 118 9.97 -1.74 -18.24
N GLY A 119 10.68 -0.73 -17.73
CA GLY A 119 11.08 0.46 -18.53
C GLY A 119 10.00 1.54 -18.63
N MET A 120 8.78 1.31 -18.15
CA MET A 120 7.79 2.39 -18.06
C MET A 120 8.22 3.46 -17.05
N PRO A 121 7.86 4.74 -17.26
CA PRO A 121 8.12 5.81 -16.30
C PRO A 121 7.57 5.44 -14.92
N ARG A 122 8.38 5.65 -13.89
CA ARG A 122 7.98 5.42 -12.51
C ARG A 122 7.46 6.70 -11.92
N GLY A 123 6.26 6.65 -11.37
CA GLY A 123 5.75 7.71 -10.52
C GLY A 123 6.37 7.65 -9.13
N PHE A 124 6.06 8.66 -8.36
CA PHE A 124 6.36 8.74 -6.95
C PHE A 124 5.07 8.55 -6.16
N PHE A 125 5.11 7.90 -5.02
CA PHE A 125 3.90 7.62 -4.26
C PHE A 125 4.01 8.16 -2.84
N GLU A 126 2.89 8.63 -2.32
CA GLU A 126 2.69 8.84 -0.90
C GLU A 126 1.67 7.81 -0.40
N GLN A 127 2.07 7.03 0.60
CA GLN A 127 1.14 6.22 1.35
C GLN A 127 0.84 6.93 2.67
N ARG A 128 -0.45 7.11 2.94
CA ARG A 128 -0.94 7.55 4.24
C ARG A 128 -1.67 6.42 4.93
N THR A 129 -1.34 6.21 6.18
CA THR A 129 -2.08 5.31 7.06
C THR A 129 -2.88 6.16 8.03
N LEU A 130 -4.19 6.05 7.95
CA LEU A 130 -5.15 6.81 8.74
C LEU A 130 -5.67 5.92 9.87
N TYR A 131 -5.59 6.40 11.09
CA TYR A 131 -6.14 5.74 12.26
C TYR A 131 -7.35 6.53 12.75
N PHE A 132 -8.52 5.90 12.75
CA PHE A 132 -9.80 6.52 13.09
C PHE A 132 -10.21 6.23 14.52
N ARG A 133 -10.98 7.14 15.09
CA ARG A 133 -11.76 6.82 16.28
C ARG A 133 -12.77 5.73 15.95
N PRO A 134 -13.05 4.81 16.90
CA PRO A 134 -14.01 3.75 16.68
C PRO A 134 -15.35 4.25 16.13
N GLY A 135 -15.84 3.61 15.06
CA GLY A 135 -17.14 3.91 14.45
C GLY A 135 -17.20 5.16 13.56
N THR A 136 -16.08 5.86 13.32
CA THR A 136 -16.10 7.12 12.54
C THR A 136 -15.65 6.97 11.09
N SER A 137 -15.07 5.82 10.67
CA SER A 137 -14.50 5.62 9.35
C SER A 137 -15.50 5.83 8.21
N ALA A 138 -16.70 5.24 8.27
CA ALA A 138 -17.72 5.36 7.22
C ALA A 138 -18.17 6.81 6.99
N ALA A 139 -18.41 7.56 8.09
CA ALA A 139 -18.76 8.96 7.99
C ALA A 139 -17.62 9.83 7.45
N HIS A 140 -16.37 9.45 7.75
CA HIS A 140 -15.19 10.08 7.20
C HIS A 140 -15.09 9.82 5.69
N HIS A 141 -15.24 8.56 5.23
CA HIS A 141 -15.09 8.21 3.82
C HIS A 141 -15.98 9.03 2.92
N ARG A 142 -17.27 9.15 3.23
CA ARG A 142 -18.21 9.94 2.43
C ARG A 142 -17.72 11.37 2.24
N VAL A 143 -17.43 12.09 3.32
CA VAL A 143 -16.98 13.49 3.23
C VAL A 143 -15.61 13.60 2.58
N TYR A 144 -14.73 12.65 2.85
CA TYR A 144 -13.40 12.57 2.25
C TYR A 144 -13.48 12.47 0.73
N PHE A 145 -14.29 11.55 0.19
CA PHE A 145 -14.42 11.37 -1.27
C PHE A 145 -15.23 12.48 -1.94
N GLU A 146 -16.27 13.01 -1.28
CA GLU A 146 -17.09 14.06 -1.85
C GLU A 146 -16.40 15.43 -1.88
N GLN A 147 -15.60 15.76 -0.90
CA GLN A 147 -15.06 17.10 -0.71
C GLN A 147 -13.52 17.16 -0.75
N LEU A 148 -12.84 16.29 0.00
CA LEU A 148 -11.40 16.39 0.16
C LEU A 148 -10.62 15.85 -1.04
N VAL A 149 -11.01 14.71 -1.61
CA VAL A 149 -10.32 14.13 -2.77
C VAL A 149 -10.33 15.09 -3.97
N PRO A 150 -11.48 15.68 -4.38
CA PRO A 150 -11.49 16.65 -5.48
C PRO A 150 -10.61 17.87 -5.22
N ALA A 151 -10.57 18.36 -3.98
CA ALA A 151 -9.73 19.49 -3.60
C ALA A 151 -8.23 19.14 -3.70
N LEU A 152 -7.85 17.97 -3.18
CA LEU A 152 -6.45 17.49 -3.22
C LEU A 152 -5.97 17.18 -4.64
N GLU A 153 -6.86 16.74 -5.55
CA GLU A 153 -6.49 16.40 -6.92
C GLU A 153 -6.34 17.61 -7.85
N ARG A 154 -6.93 18.77 -7.49
CA ARG A 154 -6.73 20.04 -8.23
C ARG A 154 -5.26 20.39 -8.38
N ASP A 155 -4.46 20.07 -7.36
CA ASP A 155 -3.03 20.41 -7.30
C ASP A 155 -2.11 19.32 -7.86
N GLY A 156 -2.67 18.31 -8.56
CA GLY A 156 -1.90 17.31 -9.30
C GLY A 156 -1.62 15.99 -8.58
N ALA A 157 -2.06 15.82 -7.35
CA ALA A 157 -2.07 14.52 -6.70
C ALA A 157 -3.16 13.64 -7.31
N ARG A 158 -2.87 12.36 -7.57
CA ARG A 158 -3.88 11.41 -8.03
C ARG A 158 -4.06 10.31 -7.01
N LEU A 159 -5.26 10.22 -6.44
CA LEU A 159 -5.62 9.08 -5.62
C LEU A 159 -5.61 7.81 -6.48
N GLN A 160 -4.78 6.85 -6.12
CA GLN A 160 -4.71 5.56 -6.80
C GLN A 160 -5.68 4.57 -6.20
N THR A 161 -5.77 4.55 -4.88
CA THR A 161 -6.66 3.67 -4.15
C THR A 161 -6.76 4.09 -2.68
N PHE A 162 -7.84 3.66 -2.05
CA PHE A 162 -8.09 3.78 -0.64
C PHE A 162 -8.65 2.47 -0.11
N PHE A 163 -8.03 1.92 0.93
CA PHE A 163 -8.38 0.64 1.52
C PHE A 163 -8.77 0.77 2.97
N ASP A 164 -9.73 -0.03 3.39
CA ASP A 164 -10.01 -0.31 4.80
C ASP A 164 -9.38 -1.65 5.20
N THR A 165 -8.82 -1.71 6.39
CA THR A 165 -8.30 -2.94 6.96
C THR A 165 -9.46 -3.83 7.40
N VAL A 166 -9.50 -5.07 6.90
CA VAL A 166 -10.52 -6.07 7.25
C VAL A 166 -10.01 -7.03 8.31
N ILE A 167 -8.73 -7.45 8.18
CA ILE A 167 -8.06 -8.35 9.12
C ILE A 167 -6.65 -7.82 9.34
N GLY A 168 -6.23 -7.66 10.57
CA GLY A 168 -4.89 -7.22 10.94
C GLY A 168 -4.89 -6.03 11.89
N PRO A 169 -3.76 -5.33 12.01
CA PRO A 169 -3.67 -4.17 12.90
C PRO A 169 -4.73 -3.11 12.57
N GLY A 170 -5.38 -2.59 13.61
CA GLY A 170 -6.43 -1.58 13.47
C GLY A 170 -7.81 -2.12 13.12
N THR A 171 -8.07 -3.41 13.34
CA THR A 171 -9.42 -3.98 13.27
C THR A 171 -9.98 -4.31 14.65
N THR A 172 -11.28 -4.14 14.80
CA THR A 172 -12.03 -4.55 15.99
C THR A 172 -13.36 -5.17 15.56
N ASN A 173 -14.13 -5.66 16.52
CA ASN A 173 -15.49 -6.18 16.30
C ASN A 173 -16.47 -5.13 15.79
N THR A 174 -16.13 -3.84 15.87
CA THR A 174 -16.94 -2.71 15.42
C THR A 174 -16.53 -2.16 14.05
N GLY A 175 -15.56 -2.78 13.38
CA GLY A 175 -15.10 -2.41 12.04
C GLY A 175 -13.64 -1.96 11.97
N SER A 176 -13.26 -1.40 10.83
CA SER A 176 -11.91 -0.88 10.60
C SER A 176 -11.69 0.43 11.35
N HIS A 177 -10.54 0.53 12.00
CA HIS A 177 -10.03 1.79 12.54
C HIS A 177 -8.78 2.24 11.78
N ARG A 178 -8.37 1.51 10.76
CA ARG A 178 -7.17 1.79 9.97
C ARG A 178 -7.51 1.73 8.49
N SER A 179 -7.26 2.83 7.80
CA SER A 179 -7.33 2.88 6.33
C SER A 179 -5.98 3.25 5.75
N ILE A 180 -5.78 2.83 4.51
CA ILE A 180 -4.55 3.06 3.76
C ILE A 180 -4.92 3.79 2.49
N GLU A 181 -4.37 4.98 2.33
CA GLU A 181 -4.48 5.82 1.15
C GLU A 181 -3.19 5.73 0.35
N LEU A 182 -3.29 5.58 -0.96
CA LEU A 182 -2.15 5.62 -1.87
C LEU A 182 -2.37 6.68 -2.95
N ARG A 183 -1.49 7.68 -2.99
CA ARG A 183 -1.48 8.76 -4.00
C ARG A 183 -0.26 8.64 -4.88
N ARG A 184 -0.43 8.97 -6.15
CA ARG A 184 0.65 8.98 -7.14
C ARG A 184 0.96 10.39 -7.61
N PHE A 185 2.24 10.65 -7.77
CA PHE A 185 2.81 11.86 -8.33
C PHE A 185 3.73 11.50 -9.49
N PRO A 186 3.87 12.37 -10.51
CA PRO A 186 4.84 12.14 -11.59
C PRO A 186 6.28 12.01 -11.07
N ASP A 187 6.64 12.85 -10.10
CA ASP A 187 7.98 12.93 -9.49
C ASP A 187 7.93 13.60 -8.10
N MET A 188 9.07 13.66 -7.44
CA MET A 188 9.22 14.30 -6.13
C MET A 188 8.92 15.81 -6.17
N ALA A 189 9.32 16.50 -7.24
CA ALA A 189 9.07 17.94 -7.37
C ALA A 189 7.56 18.23 -7.47
N SER A 190 6.80 17.36 -8.13
CA SER A 190 5.34 17.44 -8.18
C SER A 190 4.70 17.22 -6.81
N TRP A 191 5.20 16.28 -6.02
CA TRP A 191 4.77 16.08 -4.65
C TRP A 191 5.08 17.30 -3.78
N GLN A 192 6.26 17.88 -3.90
CA GLN A 192 6.66 19.07 -3.13
C GLN A 192 5.76 20.28 -3.48
N ARG A 193 5.54 20.58 -4.75
CA ARG A 193 4.61 21.64 -5.18
C ARG A 193 3.20 21.43 -4.64
N TRP A 194 2.73 20.19 -4.68
CA TRP A 194 1.43 19.84 -4.14
C TRP A 194 1.34 20.08 -2.62
N ARG A 195 2.40 19.75 -1.86
CA ARG A 195 2.47 20.06 -0.42
C ARG A 195 2.45 21.55 -0.15
N GLU A 196 3.23 22.33 -0.87
CA GLU A 196 3.28 23.80 -0.77
C GLU A 196 1.92 24.43 -1.11
N ALA A 197 1.22 23.93 -2.15
CA ALA A 197 -0.12 24.39 -2.49
C ALA A 197 -1.13 24.14 -1.35
N GLN A 198 -1.09 22.94 -0.73
CA GLN A 198 -1.95 22.64 0.41
C GLN A 198 -1.70 23.55 1.62
N GLU A 199 -0.45 23.86 1.90
CA GLU A 199 -0.09 24.74 3.03
C GLU A 199 -0.54 26.19 2.81
N SER A 200 -0.65 26.62 1.55
CA SER A 200 -1.10 27.97 1.17
C SER A 200 -2.61 28.09 0.98
N ASP A 201 -3.33 27.00 0.72
CA ASP A 201 -4.78 26.97 0.49
C ASP A 201 -5.55 26.99 1.82
N LYS A 202 -6.05 28.17 2.20
CA LYS A 202 -6.82 28.36 3.45
C LYS A 202 -8.15 27.61 3.46
N GLU A 203 -8.79 27.46 2.31
CA GLU A 203 -10.06 26.73 2.19
C GLU A 203 -9.82 25.23 2.41
N LEU A 204 -8.79 24.68 1.76
CA LEU A 204 -8.36 23.32 1.97
C LEU A 204 -7.91 23.06 3.42
N ALA A 205 -7.15 23.98 4.01
CA ALA A 205 -6.73 23.87 5.41
C ALA A 205 -7.93 23.81 6.37
N THR A 206 -8.97 24.60 6.11
CA THR A 206 -10.23 24.57 6.89
C THR A 206 -10.94 23.23 6.72
N LEU A 207 -11.10 22.77 5.48
CA LEU A 207 -11.73 21.50 5.16
C LEU A 207 -10.98 20.31 5.81
N VAL A 208 -9.66 20.30 5.72
CA VAL A 208 -8.80 19.29 6.39
C VAL A 208 -9.05 19.31 7.90
N LYS A 209 -9.08 20.47 8.53
CA LYS A 209 -9.30 20.58 9.96
C LYS A 209 -10.68 20.08 10.38
N GLU A 210 -11.72 20.43 9.66
CA GLU A 210 -13.11 20.06 9.99
C GLU A 210 -13.41 18.59 9.67
N VAL A 211 -12.91 18.07 8.55
CA VAL A 211 -13.20 16.71 8.09
C VAL A 211 -12.22 15.70 8.69
N TRP A 212 -10.95 16.01 8.66
CA TRP A 212 -9.91 15.07 9.06
C TRP A 212 -9.69 15.04 10.57
N LEU A 213 -9.32 16.18 11.15
CA LEU A 213 -8.87 16.22 12.54
C LEU A 213 -9.98 15.92 13.56
N SER A 214 -11.25 15.98 13.14
CA SER A 214 -12.37 15.62 14.01
C SER A 214 -12.56 14.11 14.16
N LYS A 215 -12.08 13.29 13.20
CA LYS A 215 -12.37 11.85 13.11
C LYS A 215 -11.14 10.96 13.06
N VAL A 216 -10.00 11.53 12.68
CA VAL A 216 -8.72 10.83 12.58
C VAL A 216 -7.89 11.11 13.82
N GLU A 217 -7.41 10.07 14.50
CA GLU A 217 -6.56 10.20 15.68
C GLU A 217 -5.10 10.40 15.32
N ARG A 218 -4.68 9.70 14.25
CA ARG A 218 -3.29 9.71 13.80
C ARG A 218 -3.21 9.49 12.31
N VAL A 219 -2.28 10.19 11.68
CA VAL A 219 -1.88 9.98 10.28
C VAL A 219 -0.39 9.68 10.25
N GLU A 220 -0.02 8.60 9.60
CA GLU A 220 1.36 8.28 9.26
C GLU A 220 1.51 8.41 7.76
N SER A 221 2.56 9.10 7.31
CA SER A 221 2.84 9.30 5.89
C SER A 221 4.24 8.84 5.56
N VAL A 222 4.37 8.12 4.47
CA VAL A 222 5.65 7.68 3.92
C VAL A 222 5.69 7.93 2.42
N LEU A 223 6.86 8.32 1.92
CA LEU A 223 7.09 8.48 0.50
C LEU A 223 7.73 7.21 -0.05
N LEU A 224 7.19 6.75 -1.17
CA LEU A 224 7.45 5.45 -1.73
C LEU A 224 7.96 5.57 -3.17
N TYR A 225 8.96 4.76 -3.51
CA TYR A 225 9.46 4.61 -4.86
C TYR A 225 9.22 3.19 -5.39
N PRO A 226 8.58 3.02 -6.56
CA PRO A 226 8.22 1.70 -7.06
C PRO A 226 9.44 0.90 -7.48
N LEU A 227 9.45 -0.37 -7.10
CA LEU A 227 10.47 -1.33 -7.47
C LEU A 227 10.29 -1.83 -8.91
N ASP A 228 11.33 -2.41 -9.50
CA ASP A 228 11.33 -2.89 -10.88
C ASP A 228 10.23 -3.92 -11.18
N TYR A 229 9.87 -4.69 -10.18
CA TYR A 229 8.81 -5.69 -10.26
C TYR A 229 7.43 -5.21 -9.76
N SER A 230 7.27 -3.90 -9.52
CA SER A 230 5.97 -3.30 -9.21
C SER A 230 5.17 -3.10 -10.50
N ARG A 231 3.91 -3.50 -10.51
CA ARG A 231 2.98 -3.22 -11.62
C ARG A 231 2.36 -1.84 -11.51
N MET A 232 2.20 -1.32 -10.31
CA MET A 232 1.84 0.09 -10.07
C MET A 232 3.11 0.95 -10.14
N ARG A 233 3.15 1.91 -11.10
CA ARG A 233 4.31 2.76 -11.36
C ARG A 233 3.96 4.24 -11.40
#